data_9128eea7c70a1165294020da6bb6e178
#
_entry.id   9128eea7c70a1165294020da6bb6e178
#
_cell.length_a   1.000
_cell.length_b   1.000
_cell.length_c   1.000
_cell.angle_alpha   90.00
_cell.angle_beta   90.00
_cell.angle_gamma   90.00
#
_symmetry.space_group_name_H-M   'P 1'
#
loop_
_entity.id
_entity.type
_entity.pdbx_description
1 polymer ?
#
loop_
_entity_poly.entity_id
_entity_poly.type
_entity_poly.pdbx_seq_one_letter_code
_entity_poly.pdbx_strand_id
1 'polypeptide(L)'
;MNKTFYELMDLPAISGHEKLVRDYMKNYINKYTNFTLQQDKLGSLFAVKKSKNPQAKKVMIAGHMDEIGFIVTGIEANGLIKLQAIGGILGEVFISQVLTIYTNCGRQIKGVVGSIPPHLRKTQQTNVEGLRLDIGANDRQQVLSWGVELGNMVLFANQFSFTPDKKRFISKAIDNRFGCGLALEVIKGFDQVELDFDLIVGATVQEEVGLRGAETAVNLLRPDIFLALDASPCTDINSSEAPSKLGAGFLLRIFDPRNIIHQGLLHYIKDLAKKKKIPYQYFTSLGGTDAAKTLDMHAGILSTTIGISARYIHSTAAIADIDDIKQAKNILFSILKDLDTTKIIKLQEANR
;
A
#
# COMPACT_ATOMS: atom_id res chain seq x y z
N MET A 1 -10.79 2.51 14.12
CA MET A 1 -10.65 2.56 12.64
C MET A 1 -11.97 3.05 12.07
N ASN A 2 -11.97 4.03 11.17
CA ASN A 2 -13.20 4.58 10.61
C ASN A 2 -13.66 3.81 9.35
N LYS A 3 -14.87 4.10 8.87
CA LYS A 3 -15.51 3.45 7.71
C LYS A 3 -14.65 3.52 6.43
N THR A 4 -13.93 4.62 6.23
CA THR A 4 -13.07 4.86 5.05
C THR A 4 -12.02 3.76 4.84
N PHE A 5 -11.42 3.24 5.94
CA PHE A 5 -10.43 2.16 5.83
C PHE A 5 -11.05 0.85 5.32
N TYR A 6 -12.27 0.51 5.80
CA TYR A 6 -12.96 -0.70 5.34
C TYR A 6 -13.34 -0.61 3.87
N GLU A 7 -13.90 0.54 3.48
CA GLU A 7 -14.30 0.77 2.10
C GLU A 7 -13.11 0.70 1.15
N LEU A 8 -11.96 1.28 1.53
CA LEU A 8 -10.72 1.19 0.73
C LEU A 8 -10.21 -0.24 0.63
N MET A 9 -10.21 -1.01 1.72
CA MET A 9 -9.74 -2.40 1.72
C MET A 9 -10.63 -3.34 0.89
N ASP A 10 -11.90 -2.99 0.69
CA ASP A 10 -12.84 -3.79 -0.10
C ASP A 10 -12.73 -3.52 -1.61
N LEU A 11 -12.25 -2.35 -2.01
CA LEU A 11 -12.11 -1.98 -3.43
C LEU A 11 -11.08 -2.85 -4.13
N PRO A 12 -11.44 -3.49 -5.27
CA PRO A 12 -10.49 -4.26 -6.06
C PRO A 12 -9.57 -3.34 -6.86
N ALA A 13 -8.25 -3.53 -6.75
CA ALA A 13 -7.27 -2.82 -7.57
C ALA A 13 -5.90 -3.49 -7.52
N ILE A 14 -5.50 -4.18 -8.57
CA ILE A 14 -4.11 -4.59 -8.78
C ILE A 14 -3.33 -3.47 -9.47
N SER A 15 -1.99 -3.59 -9.52
CA SER A 15 -1.13 -2.67 -10.29
C SER A 15 -1.62 -2.52 -11.74
N GLY A 16 -1.82 -1.28 -12.17
CA GLY A 16 -2.35 -0.92 -13.48
C GLY A 16 -3.89 -0.89 -13.56
N HIS A 17 -4.60 -1.29 -12.50
CA HIS A 17 -6.07 -1.32 -12.42
C HIS A 17 -6.61 -0.54 -11.20
N GLU A 18 -5.93 0.51 -10.76
CA GLU A 18 -6.21 1.24 -9.51
C GLU A 18 -7.37 2.23 -9.61
N LYS A 19 -8.06 2.28 -10.75
CA LYS A 19 -9.10 3.28 -11.04
C LYS A 19 -10.15 3.41 -9.94
N LEU A 20 -10.64 2.30 -9.37
CA LEU A 20 -11.71 2.35 -8.35
C LEU A 20 -11.22 2.99 -7.05
N VAL A 21 -10.01 2.67 -6.61
CA VAL A 21 -9.40 3.28 -5.41
C VAL A 21 -9.11 4.75 -5.65
N ARG A 22 -8.54 5.09 -6.81
CA ARG A 22 -8.27 6.47 -7.20
C ARG A 22 -9.55 7.32 -7.23
N ASP A 23 -10.62 6.82 -7.85
CA ASP A 23 -11.89 7.53 -7.95
C ASP A 23 -12.54 7.71 -6.57
N TYR A 24 -12.45 6.71 -5.69
CA TYR A 24 -12.88 6.81 -4.29
C TYR A 24 -12.10 7.91 -3.56
N MET A 25 -10.77 7.89 -3.63
CA MET A 25 -9.92 8.90 -3.00
C MET A 25 -10.19 10.30 -3.57
N LYS A 26 -10.33 10.44 -4.89
CA LYS A 26 -10.68 11.71 -5.54
C LYS A 26 -12.00 12.27 -5.02
N ASN A 27 -13.04 11.44 -4.92
CA ASN A 27 -14.34 11.85 -4.39
C ASN A 27 -14.27 12.23 -2.90
N TYR A 28 -13.39 11.59 -2.14
CA TYR A 28 -13.17 11.98 -0.74
C TYR A 28 -12.46 13.32 -0.62
N ILE A 29 -11.38 13.51 -1.39
CA ILE A 29 -10.53 14.71 -1.38
C ILE A 29 -11.35 15.96 -1.81
N ASN A 30 -12.22 15.82 -2.79
CA ASN A 30 -13.07 16.93 -3.29
C ASN A 30 -14.00 17.54 -2.22
N LYS A 31 -14.12 16.94 -1.05
CA LYS A 31 -14.85 17.50 0.09
C LYS A 31 -14.06 18.58 0.84
N TYR A 32 -12.76 18.71 0.57
CA TYR A 32 -11.84 19.61 1.27
C TYR A 32 -11.34 20.69 0.33
N THR A 33 -11.65 21.94 0.64
CA THR A 33 -11.51 23.08 -0.29
C THR A 33 -10.13 23.71 -0.31
N ASN A 34 -9.30 23.43 0.71
CA ASN A 34 -7.95 23.99 0.80
C ASN A 34 -6.87 23.12 0.14
N PHE A 35 -7.30 22.08 -0.58
CA PHE A 35 -6.43 21.24 -1.37
C PHE A 35 -6.77 21.33 -2.86
N THR A 36 -5.75 21.32 -3.71
CA THR A 36 -5.88 21.15 -5.15
C THR A 36 -5.44 19.75 -5.54
N LEU A 37 -6.17 19.12 -6.47
CA LEU A 37 -5.81 17.79 -6.95
C LEU A 37 -4.70 17.88 -8.01
N GLN A 38 -3.71 17.00 -7.86
CA GLN A 38 -2.68 16.75 -8.85
C GLN A 38 -2.65 15.24 -9.16
N GLN A 39 -2.51 14.91 -10.42
CA GLN A 39 -2.44 13.53 -10.88
C GLN A 39 -1.32 13.40 -11.90
N ASP A 40 -0.49 12.37 -11.76
CA ASP A 40 0.49 12.04 -12.79
C ASP A 40 -0.16 11.25 -13.96
N LYS A 41 0.60 11.03 -15.01
CA LYS A 41 0.09 10.30 -16.19
C LYS A 41 -0.04 8.79 -15.98
N LEU A 42 0.57 8.25 -14.91
CA LEU A 42 0.48 6.84 -14.56
C LEU A 42 -0.77 6.55 -13.72
N GLY A 43 -1.26 7.55 -12.99
CA GLY A 43 -2.51 7.44 -12.23
C GLY A 43 -2.40 7.73 -10.74
N SER A 44 -1.20 8.05 -10.23
CA SER A 44 -1.03 8.48 -8.84
C SER A 44 -1.82 9.77 -8.58
N LEU A 45 -2.43 9.90 -7.40
CA LEU A 45 -3.32 11.01 -7.06
C LEU A 45 -2.89 11.68 -5.77
N PHE A 46 -2.78 13.01 -5.80
CA PHE A 46 -2.35 13.82 -4.66
C PHE A 46 -3.25 15.03 -4.46
N ALA A 47 -3.51 15.32 -3.19
CA ALA A 47 -4.05 16.58 -2.70
C ALA A 47 -2.86 17.47 -2.30
N VAL A 48 -2.78 18.64 -2.88
CA VAL A 48 -1.70 19.61 -2.65
C VAL A 48 -2.27 20.85 -1.95
N LYS A 49 -1.76 21.14 -0.77
CA LYS A 49 -2.04 22.35 -0.02
C LYS A 49 -0.82 23.26 -0.03
N LYS A 50 -0.98 24.44 -0.61
CA LYS A 50 0.08 25.43 -0.69
C LYS A 50 0.22 26.21 0.61
N SER A 51 1.46 26.43 1.03
CA SER A 51 1.80 27.37 2.08
C SER A 51 1.68 28.82 1.59
N LYS A 52 1.48 29.74 2.52
CA LYS A 52 1.62 31.19 2.26
C LYS A 52 3.08 31.65 2.22
N ASN A 53 4.02 30.83 2.71
CA ASN A 53 5.44 31.10 2.67
C ASN A 53 5.95 30.98 1.23
N PRO A 54 6.50 32.02 0.60
CA PRO A 54 7.01 31.96 -0.78
C PRO A 54 8.25 31.06 -0.93
N GLN A 55 8.93 30.76 0.18
CA GLN A 55 10.09 29.87 0.21
C GLN A 55 9.76 28.49 0.79
N ALA A 56 8.47 28.14 0.84
CA ALA A 56 8.01 26.91 1.43
C ALA A 56 8.71 25.67 0.84
N LYS A 57 9.23 24.84 1.70
CA LYS A 57 9.66 23.48 1.39
C LYS A 57 8.44 22.59 1.17
N LYS A 58 8.63 21.40 0.59
CA LYS A 58 7.55 20.48 0.23
C LYS A 58 7.68 19.18 1.01
N VAL A 59 6.63 18.81 1.71
CA VAL A 59 6.52 17.53 2.41
C VAL A 59 5.47 16.68 1.71
N MET A 60 5.89 15.52 1.21
CA MET A 60 5.03 14.56 0.51
C MET A 60 4.81 13.31 1.35
N ILE A 61 3.57 12.84 1.38
CA ILE A 61 3.11 11.66 2.12
C ILE A 61 2.30 10.81 1.17
N ALA A 62 2.64 9.53 1.05
CA ALA A 62 1.93 8.62 0.16
C ALA A 62 1.83 7.20 0.72
N GLY A 63 0.66 6.57 0.56
CA GLY A 63 0.53 5.12 0.48
C GLY A 63 0.46 4.69 -0.98
N HIS A 64 0.29 3.40 -1.27
CA HIS A 64 0.01 2.94 -2.63
C HIS A 64 -1.39 2.36 -2.78
N MET A 65 -1.97 2.53 -3.98
CA MET A 65 -3.36 2.13 -4.27
C MET A 65 -3.50 0.67 -4.67
N ASP A 66 -2.46 0.11 -5.27
CA ASP A 66 -2.47 -1.26 -5.74
C ASP A 66 -2.32 -2.29 -4.60
N GLU A 67 -2.76 -3.47 -4.88
CA GLU A 67 -2.60 -4.70 -4.08
C GLU A 67 -2.11 -5.81 -4.99
N ILE A 68 -1.54 -6.86 -4.43
CA ILE A 68 -1.18 -8.07 -5.17
C ILE A 68 -2.42 -8.76 -5.75
N GLY A 69 -2.25 -9.46 -6.86
CA GLY A 69 -3.33 -10.23 -7.48
C GLY A 69 -2.87 -10.87 -8.77
N PHE A 70 -3.79 -11.06 -9.70
CA PHE A 70 -3.48 -11.71 -10.97
C PHE A 70 -4.13 -10.99 -12.14
N ILE A 71 -3.60 -11.28 -13.32
CA ILE A 71 -4.16 -10.88 -14.61
C ILE A 71 -4.36 -12.12 -15.48
N VAL A 72 -5.43 -12.15 -16.24
CA VAL A 72 -5.70 -13.23 -17.22
C VAL A 72 -4.71 -13.10 -18.37
N THR A 73 -3.92 -14.14 -18.62
CA THR A 73 -2.93 -14.17 -19.72
C THR A 73 -3.21 -15.22 -20.78
N GLY A 74 -4.17 -16.11 -20.55
CA GLY A 74 -4.57 -17.13 -21.52
C GLY A 74 -5.85 -17.84 -21.12
N ILE A 75 -6.50 -18.42 -22.12
CA ILE A 75 -7.67 -19.28 -21.97
C ILE A 75 -7.37 -20.56 -22.73
N GLU A 76 -7.36 -21.69 -22.05
CA GLU A 76 -7.09 -23.00 -22.63
C GLU A 76 -8.30 -23.55 -23.41
N ALA A 77 -8.11 -24.53 -24.28
CA ALA A 77 -9.19 -25.11 -25.07
C ALA A 77 -10.32 -25.72 -24.22
N ASN A 78 -9.96 -26.27 -23.05
CA ASN A 78 -10.86 -26.85 -22.07
C ASN A 78 -11.53 -25.84 -21.11
N GLY A 79 -11.36 -24.52 -21.36
CA GLY A 79 -11.98 -23.47 -20.54
C GLY A 79 -11.18 -23.05 -19.31
N LEU A 80 -10.04 -23.68 -19.00
CA LEU A 80 -9.19 -23.24 -17.90
C LEU A 80 -8.48 -21.93 -18.22
N ILE A 81 -8.35 -21.05 -17.20
CA ILE A 81 -7.80 -19.70 -17.37
C ILE A 81 -6.40 -19.66 -16.77
N LYS A 82 -5.45 -19.18 -17.58
CA LYS A 82 -4.06 -18.93 -17.16
C LYS A 82 -3.96 -17.60 -16.44
N LEU A 83 -3.29 -17.61 -15.28
CA LEU A 83 -3.06 -16.46 -14.45
C LEU A 83 -1.59 -16.07 -14.46
N GLN A 84 -1.32 -14.76 -14.52
CA GLN A 84 -0.01 -14.18 -14.24
C GLN A 84 -0.10 -13.39 -12.94
N ALA A 85 0.81 -13.64 -12.00
CA ALA A 85 0.89 -12.87 -10.77
C ALA A 85 1.28 -11.40 -11.05
N ILE A 86 0.68 -10.51 -10.30
CA ILE A 86 0.99 -9.09 -10.19
C ILE A 86 1.39 -8.85 -8.73
N GLY A 87 2.63 -8.41 -8.52
CA GLY A 87 3.25 -8.32 -7.19
C GLY A 87 3.91 -9.64 -6.74
N GLY A 88 4.45 -9.62 -5.54
CA GLY A 88 5.17 -10.75 -4.95
C GLY A 88 4.23 -11.82 -4.38
N ILE A 89 3.90 -12.85 -5.15
CA ILE A 89 2.94 -13.90 -4.80
C ILE A 89 3.62 -15.27 -4.71
N LEU A 90 3.31 -16.03 -3.65
CA LEU A 90 3.61 -17.45 -3.53
C LEU A 90 2.41 -18.27 -4.03
N GLY A 91 2.56 -19.02 -5.12
CA GLY A 91 1.47 -19.77 -5.77
C GLY A 91 0.74 -20.74 -4.84
N GLU A 92 1.45 -21.33 -3.88
CA GLU A 92 0.90 -22.28 -2.92
C GLU A 92 -0.22 -21.71 -2.06
N VAL A 93 -0.18 -20.42 -1.75
CA VAL A 93 -1.19 -19.71 -0.94
C VAL A 93 -2.54 -19.65 -1.63
N PHE A 94 -2.57 -19.76 -2.96
CA PHE A 94 -3.76 -19.57 -3.78
C PHE A 94 -4.43 -20.87 -4.24
N ILE A 95 -3.80 -22.02 -4.03
CA ILE A 95 -4.39 -23.32 -4.39
C ILE A 95 -5.71 -23.50 -3.63
N SER A 96 -6.76 -23.91 -4.34
CA SER A 96 -8.13 -24.09 -3.84
C SER A 96 -8.84 -22.80 -3.37
N GLN A 97 -8.24 -21.62 -3.60
CA GLN A 97 -8.90 -20.36 -3.29
C GLN A 97 -9.95 -20.01 -4.34
N VAL A 98 -10.99 -19.32 -3.90
CA VAL A 98 -11.99 -18.73 -4.79
C VAL A 98 -11.51 -17.34 -5.19
N LEU A 99 -11.31 -17.12 -6.49
CA LEU A 99 -10.95 -15.83 -7.04
C LEU A 99 -12.09 -15.26 -7.88
N THR A 100 -12.09 -13.95 -8.06
CA THR A 100 -13.09 -13.23 -8.86
C THR A 100 -12.38 -12.55 -10.02
N ILE A 101 -12.85 -12.82 -11.25
CA ILE A 101 -12.46 -12.09 -12.47
C ILE A 101 -13.34 -10.85 -12.57
N TYR A 102 -12.71 -9.69 -12.76
CA TYR A 102 -13.38 -8.43 -13.05
C TYR A 102 -13.29 -8.16 -14.55
N THR A 103 -14.39 -8.35 -15.25
CA THR A 103 -14.43 -8.21 -16.71
C THR A 103 -14.61 -6.75 -17.14
N ASN A 104 -14.16 -6.41 -18.36
CA ASN A 104 -14.33 -5.07 -18.94
C ASN A 104 -15.80 -4.66 -19.13
N CYS A 105 -16.71 -5.64 -19.26
CA CYS A 105 -18.14 -5.39 -19.33
C CYS A 105 -18.83 -5.22 -17.95
N GLY A 106 -18.05 -5.18 -16.86
CA GLY A 106 -18.54 -4.95 -15.49
C GLY A 106 -19.06 -6.20 -14.78
N ARG A 107 -18.92 -7.39 -15.36
CA ARG A 107 -19.30 -8.65 -14.68
C ARG A 107 -18.20 -9.06 -13.69
N GLN A 108 -18.63 -9.74 -12.62
CA GLN A 108 -17.76 -10.41 -11.67
C GLN A 108 -18.00 -11.91 -11.75
N ILE A 109 -16.99 -12.66 -12.16
CA ILE A 109 -17.10 -14.11 -12.37
C ILE A 109 -16.20 -14.81 -11.37
N LYS A 110 -16.77 -15.66 -10.53
CA LYS A 110 -16.00 -16.44 -9.56
C LYS A 110 -15.49 -17.73 -10.18
N GLY A 111 -14.28 -18.12 -9.78
CA GLY A 111 -13.70 -19.41 -10.13
C GLY A 111 -12.85 -19.95 -8.99
N VAL A 112 -12.46 -21.19 -9.09
CA VAL A 112 -11.61 -21.88 -8.11
C VAL A 112 -10.24 -22.12 -8.72
N VAL A 113 -9.17 -21.79 -7.99
CA VAL A 113 -7.82 -22.19 -8.40
C VAL A 113 -7.70 -23.69 -8.23
N GLY A 114 -7.45 -24.38 -9.34
CA GLY A 114 -7.45 -25.85 -9.39
C GLY A 114 -6.47 -26.48 -8.40
N SER A 115 -6.90 -27.57 -7.77
CA SER A 115 -6.06 -28.39 -6.91
C SER A 115 -6.24 -29.88 -7.26
N ILE A 116 -5.21 -30.67 -7.01
CA ILE A 116 -5.24 -32.13 -7.19
C ILE A 116 -5.30 -32.76 -5.80
N PRO A 117 -6.29 -33.63 -5.52
CA PRO A 117 -6.36 -34.35 -4.26
C PRO A 117 -5.06 -35.11 -3.94
N PRO A 118 -4.63 -35.20 -2.66
CA PRO A 118 -3.31 -35.74 -2.30
C PRO A 118 -3.02 -37.13 -2.87
N HIS A 119 -4.02 -38.01 -2.91
CA HIS A 119 -3.88 -39.39 -3.40
C HIS A 119 -3.72 -39.51 -4.92
N LEU A 120 -3.99 -38.42 -5.67
CA LEU A 120 -3.79 -38.36 -7.14
C LEU A 120 -2.57 -37.50 -7.51
N ARG A 121 -1.92 -36.86 -6.55
CA ARG A 121 -0.83 -35.90 -6.77
C ARG A 121 0.50 -36.63 -7.04
N LYS A 122 1.11 -36.36 -8.18
CA LYS A 122 2.40 -36.95 -8.58
C LYS A 122 3.62 -36.09 -8.19
N THR A 123 3.45 -34.78 -7.96
CA THR A 123 4.53 -33.84 -7.65
C THR A 123 4.10 -32.83 -6.58
N GLN A 124 5.06 -32.29 -5.82
CA GLN A 124 4.76 -31.46 -4.63
C GLN A 124 4.71 -29.94 -4.84
N GLN A 125 5.21 -29.40 -5.94
CA GLN A 125 5.29 -27.94 -6.11
C GLN A 125 4.34 -27.44 -7.21
N THR A 126 3.55 -26.40 -6.88
CA THR A 126 2.83 -25.59 -7.87
C THR A 126 3.38 -24.17 -7.76
N ASN A 127 4.21 -23.76 -8.73
CA ASN A 127 4.58 -22.37 -8.88
C ASN A 127 3.37 -21.55 -9.42
N VAL A 128 3.47 -20.23 -9.37
CA VAL A 128 2.39 -19.34 -9.85
C VAL A 128 2.04 -19.60 -11.31
N GLU A 129 3.01 -19.91 -12.15
CA GLU A 129 2.82 -20.20 -13.58
C GLU A 129 1.96 -21.45 -13.85
N GLY A 130 1.96 -22.38 -12.89
CA GLY A 130 1.12 -23.60 -12.93
C GLY A 130 -0.31 -23.40 -12.49
N LEU A 131 -0.68 -22.25 -11.93
CA LEU A 131 -2.04 -22.00 -11.46
C LEU A 131 -3.02 -21.91 -12.63
N ARG A 132 -4.16 -22.54 -12.45
CA ARG A 132 -5.30 -22.47 -13.39
C ARG A 132 -6.55 -22.11 -12.61
N LEU A 133 -7.27 -21.12 -13.11
CA LEU A 133 -8.57 -20.75 -12.57
C LEU A 133 -9.66 -21.44 -13.39
N ASP A 134 -10.47 -22.20 -12.71
CA ASP A 134 -11.64 -22.89 -13.26
C ASP A 134 -12.90 -22.11 -12.86
N ILE A 135 -13.65 -21.65 -13.86
CA ILE A 135 -14.92 -20.93 -13.70
C ILE A 135 -16.13 -21.83 -14.06
N GLY A 136 -15.91 -23.14 -14.27
CA GLY A 136 -16.93 -24.10 -14.65
C GLY A 136 -17.32 -24.05 -16.12
N ALA A 137 -16.48 -23.48 -16.99
CA ALA A 137 -16.72 -23.48 -18.44
C ALA A 137 -16.23 -24.79 -19.07
N ASN A 138 -16.96 -25.28 -20.09
CA ASN A 138 -16.62 -26.51 -20.80
C ASN A 138 -15.51 -26.32 -21.85
N ASP A 139 -15.40 -25.09 -22.36
CA ASP A 139 -14.47 -24.76 -23.42
C ASP A 139 -14.15 -23.27 -23.47
N ARG A 140 -13.18 -22.91 -24.32
CA ARG A 140 -12.73 -21.53 -24.52
C ARG A 140 -13.85 -20.61 -25.01
N GLN A 141 -14.73 -21.09 -25.89
CA GLN A 141 -15.81 -20.30 -26.47
C GLN A 141 -16.79 -19.84 -25.38
N GLN A 142 -17.09 -20.72 -24.45
CA GLN A 142 -17.98 -20.42 -23.33
C GLN A 142 -17.35 -19.37 -22.40
N VAL A 143 -16.05 -19.47 -22.08
CA VAL A 143 -15.33 -18.45 -21.32
C VAL A 143 -15.43 -17.08 -21.97
N LEU A 144 -15.19 -17.00 -23.28
CA LEU A 144 -15.26 -15.75 -24.04
C LEU A 144 -16.71 -15.21 -24.06
N SER A 145 -17.71 -16.07 -24.20
CA SER A 145 -19.13 -15.67 -24.19
C SER A 145 -19.57 -15.07 -22.85
N TRP A 146 -18.92 -15.43 -21.75
CA TRP A 146 -19.16 -14.86 -20.44
C TRP A 146 -18.45 -13.50 -20.24
N GLY A 147 -17.66 -13.06 -21.24
CA GLY A 147 -16.98 -11.76 -21.26
C GLY A 147 -15.61 -11.74 -20.60
N VAL A 148 -14.99 -12.92 -20.39
CA VAL A 148 -13.61 -13.00 -19.92
C VAL A 148 -12.65 -12.74 -21.08
N GLU A 149 -11.71 -11.82 -20.87
CA GLU A 149 -10.72 -11.41 -21.86
C GLU A 149 -9.32 -11.43 -21.25
N LEU A 150 -8.30 -11.51 -22.10
CA LEU A 150 -6.92 -11.30 -21.68
C LEU A 150 -6.77 -9.90 -21.09
N GLY A 151 -6.01 -9.78 -20.02
CA GLY A 151 -5.84 -8.52 -19.30
C GLY A 151 -6.89 -8.26 -18.22
N ASN A 152 -7.94 -9.08 -18.07
CA ASN A 152 -8.86 -8.92 -16.97
C ASN A 152 -8.17 -9.13 -15.62
N MET A 153 -8.46 -8.26 -14.66
CA MET A 153 -8.00 -8.36 -13.29
C MET A 153 -8.65 -9.53 -12.56
N VAL A 154 -7.88 -10.24 -11.75
CA VAL A 154 -8.36 -11.36 -10.94
C VAL A 154 -7.88 -11.19 -9.50
N LEU A 155 -8.81 -11.19 -8.55
CA LEU A 155 -8.57 -10.98 -7.14
C LEU A 155 -9.34 -11.96 -6.26
N PHE A 156 -8.88 -12.11 -5.03
CA PHE A 156 -9.59 -12.80 -3.96
C PHE A 156 -10.60 -11.86 -3.27
N ALA A 157 -11.66 -12.44 -2.70
CA ALA A 157 -12.68 -11.69 -1.97
C ALA A 157 -12.12 -11.18 -0.63
N ASN A 158 -12.51 -9.96 -0.24
CA ASN A 158 -12.22 -9.49 1.10
C ASN A 158 -13.10 -10.23 2.13
N GLN A 159 -12.47 -10.67 3.21
CA GLN A 159 -13.15 -11.29 4.37
C GLN A 159 -12.90 -10.43 5.61
N PHE A 160 -13.27 -9.15 5.52
CA PHE A 160 -13.05 -8.23 6.63
C PHE A 160 -13.74 -8.69 7.91
N SER A 161 -12.98 -8.80 8.99
CA SER A 161 -13.50 -9.10 10.32
C SER A 161 -12.61 -8.55 11.42
N PHE A 162 -13.19 -8.29 12.60
CA PHE A 162 -12.42 -8.00 13.80
C PHE A 162 -12.13 -9.28 14.59
N THR A 163 -11.01 -9.29 15.32
CA THR A 163 -10.80 -10.26 16.40
C THR A 163 -11.86 -10.08 17.50
N PRO A 164 -12.15 -11.13 18.30
CA PRO A 164 -13.18 -11.06 19.35
C PRO A 164 -12.99 -9.90 20.34
N ASP A 165 -11.74 -9.54 20.65
CA ASP A 165 -11.37 -8.38 21.50
C ASP A 165 -11.40 -7.04 20.80
N LYS A 166 -11.67 -7.02 19.49
CA LYS A 166 -11.70 -5.85 18.60
C LYS A 166 -10.41 -5.02 18.55
N LYS A 167 -9.29 -5.58 18.99
CA LYS A 167 -7.97 -4.92 18.92
C LYS A 167 -7.32 -5.06 17.56
N ARG A 168 -7.59 -6.16 16.86
CA ARG A 168 -7.04 -6.48 15.55
C ARG A 168 -8.15 -6.69 14.54
N PHE A 169 -7.78 -6.64 13.29
CA PHE A 169 -8.69 -6.94 12.19
C PHE A 169 -7.98 -7.79 11.14
N ILE A 170 -8.79 -8.54 10.40
CA ILE A 170 -8.39 -9.36 9.28
C ILE A 170 -8.93 -8.69 8.02
N SER A 171 -8.10 -8.53 7.01
CA SER A 171 -8.51 -8.00 5.71
C SER A 171 -7.51 -8.36 4.64
N LYS A 172 -7.96 -8.38 3.38
CA LYS A 172 -7.03 -8.23 2.25
C LYS A 172 -6.49 -6.81 2.19
N ALA A 173 -5.49 -6.57 1.38
CA ALA A 173 -5.01 -5.24 1.01
C ALA A 173 -4.74 -4.29 2.19
N ILE A 174 -4.40 -4.82 3.38
CA ILE A 174 -3.84 -4.00 4.47
C ILE A 174 -2.59 -3.30 3.93
N ASP A 175 -1.78 -4.01 3.20
CA ASP A 175 -0.79 -3.56 2.26
C ASP A 175 -1.46 -3.24 0.92
N ASN A 176 -1.68 -1.94 0.50
CA ASN A 176 -1.38 -0.81 1.38
C ASN A 176 -2.57 0.18 1.45
N ARG A 177 -3.79 -0.34 1.63
CA ARG A 177 -4.98 0.52 1.81
C ARG A 177 -5.00 1.20 3.17
N PHE A 178 -4.21 0.68 4.12
CA PHE A 178 -3.92 1.37 5.37
C PHE A 178 -3.26 2.73 5.09
N GLY A 179 -2.23 2.78 4.25
CA GLY A 179 -1.54 4.00 3.86
C GLY A 179 -2.46 4.98 3.13
N CYS A 180 -3.28 4.48 2.18
CA CYS A 180 -4.30 5.29 1.53
C CYS A 180 -5.29 5.89 2.53
N GLY A 181 -5.81 5.10 3.48
CA GLY A 181 -6.73 5.56 4.51
C GLY A 181 -6.10 6.61 5.43
N LEU A 182 -4.85 6.42 5.80
CA LEU A 182 -4.12 7.38 6.65
C LEU A 182 -3.83 8.69 5.90
N ALA A 183 -3.53 8.64 4.60
CA ALA A 183 -3.42 9.82 3.75
C ALA A 183 -4.73 10.64 3.75
N LEU A 184 -5.89 9.99 3.61
CA LEU A 184 -7.19 10.68 3.69
C LEU A 184 -7.46 11.28 5.08
N GLU A 185 -7.01 10.64 6.16
CA GLU A 185 -7.08 11.21 7.52
C GLU A 185 -6.20 12.46 7.67
N VAL A 186 -5.02 12.50 7.05
CA VAL A 186 -4.16 13.70 7.00
C VAL A 186 -4.87 14.83 6.28
N ILE A 187 -5.44 14.59 5.10
CA ILE A 187 -6.17 15.61 4.33
C ILE A 187 -7.30 16.20 5.19
N LYS A 188 -8.11 15.33 5.82
CA LYS A 188 -9.17 15.77 6.73
C LYS A 188 -8.64 16.59 7.90
N GLY A 189 -7.56 16.14 8.53
CA GLY A 189 -7.03 16.76 9.74
C GLY A 189 -6.31 18.09 9.51
N PHE A 190 -5.83 18.34 8.29
CA PHE A 190 -5.04 19.52 7.94
C PHE A 190 -5.73 20.46 6.96
N ASP A 191 -6.99 20.22 6.59
CA ASP A 191 -7.71 21.10 5.67
C ASP A 191 -7.72 22.57 6.14
N GLN A 192 -8.05 22.80 7.40
CA GLN A 192 -8.13 24.16 7.98
C GLN A 192 -6.85 24.60 8.70
N VAL A 193 -5.78 23.78 8.70
CA VAL A 193 -4.52 24.09 9.41
C VAL A 193 -3.57 24.82 8.48
N GLU A 194 -3.10 25.99 8.85
CA GLU A 194 -2.02 26.68 8.12
C GLU A 194 -0.68 26.01 8.42
N LEU A 195 0.12 25.80 7.37
CA LEU A 195 1.44 25.17 7.43
C LEU A 195 2.48 26.09 6.80
N ASP A 196 3.71 26.08 7.34
CA ASP A 196 4.84 26.84 6.80
C ASP A 196 5.53 26.12 5.61
N PHE A 197 5.02 24.99 5.18
CA PHE A 197 5.50 24.20 4.04
C PHE A 197 4.32 23.76 3.17
N ASP A 198 4.61 23.45 1.90
CA ASP A 198 3.63 22.86 1.01
C ASP A 198 3.39 21.40 1.43
N LEU A 199 2.14 21.02 1.71
CA LEU A 199 1.76 19.67 2.05
C LEU A 199 1.19 18.94 0.83
N ILE A 200 1.79 17.81 0.47
CA ILE A 200 1.40 16.93 -0.63
C ILE A 200 0.99 15.59 -0.03
N VAL A 201 -0.26 15.19 -0.18
CA VAL A 201 -0.76 13.94 0.44
C VAL A 201 -1.60 13.16 -0.55
N GLY A 202 -1.34 11.87 -0.67
CA GLY A 202 -2.13 11.06 -1.60
C GLY A 202 -1.69 9.61 -1.66
N ALA A 203 -1.77 9.06 -2.85
CA ALA A 203 -1.36 7.69 -3.09
C ALA A 203 -0.76 7.49 -4.48
N THR A 204 0.22 6.61 -4.54
CA THR A 204 0.90 6.15 -5.74
C THR A 204 0.18 4.97 -6.36
N VAL A 205 0.59 4.58 -7.55
CA VAL A 205 0.15 3.39 -8.28
C VAL A 205 1.34 2.49 -8.60
N GLN A 206 1.09 1.20 -8.88
CA GLN A 206 2.10 0.24 -9.35
C GLN A 206 3.34 0.15 -8.44
N GLU A 207 3.13 0.19 -7.13
CA GLU A 207 4.18 -0.03 -6.15
C GLU A 207 4.67 -1.47 -6.22
N GLU A 208 3.76 -2.43 -6.19
CA GLU A 208 3.98 -3.88 -6.13
C GLU A 208 4.77 -4.46 -7.32
N VAL A 209 4.90 -3.69 -8.39
CA VAL A 209 5.62 -4.08 -9.62
C VAL A 209 6.83 -3.20 -9.91
N GLY A 210 7.35 -2.51 -8.89
CA GLY A 210 8.62 -1.79 -8.98
C GLY A 210 8.56 -0.31 -8.65
N LEU A 211 7.72 0.13 -7.70
CA LEU A 211 7.69 1.49 -7.13
C LEU A 211 7.48 2.59 -8.19
N ARG A 212 6.72 2.28 -9.26
CA ARG A 212 6.68 3.11 -10.48
C ARG A 212 5.97 4.44 -10.27
N GLY A 213 4.88 4.42 -9.51
CA GLY A 213 4.11 5.63 -9.20
C GLY A 213 4.87 6.61 -8.33
N ALA A 214 5.74 6.14 -7.44
CA ALA A 214 6.60 7.01 -6.64
C ALA A 214 7.55 7.83 -7.51
N GLU A 215 8.16 7.20 -8.52
CA GLU A 215 9.05 7.87 -9.47
C GLU A 215 8.32 8.97 -10.26
N THR A 216 7.17 8.65 -10.84
CA THR A 216 6.41 9.61 -11.65
C THR A 216 5.84 10.75 -10.82
N ALA A 217 5.36 10.45 -9.61
CA ALA A 217 4.83 11.44 -8.69
C ALA A 217 5.90 12.42 -8.17
N VAL A 218 7.08 11.90 -7.80
CA VAL A 218 8.20 12.75 -7.34
C VAL A 218 8.74 13.61 -8.47
N ASN A 219 8.82 13.11 -9.70
CA ASN A 219 9.19 13.91 -10.85
C ASN A 219 8.22 15.07 -11.11
N LEU A 220 6.92 14.84 -10.88
CA LEU A 220 5.89 15.87 -11.04
C LEU A 220 5.91 16.90 -9.91
N LEU A 221 6.02 16.46 -8.65
CA LEU A 221 5.73 17.27 -7.45
C LEU A 221 7.00 17.81 -6.76
N ARG A 222 8.13 17.14 -6.93
CA ARG A 222 9.47 17.53 -6.42
C ARG A 222 9.48 17.86 -4.93
N PRO A 223 9.22 16.88 -4.04
CA PRO A 223 9.26 17.10 -2.60
C PRO A 223 10.69 17.23 -2.07
N ASP A 224 10.82 17.88 -0.90
CA ASP A 224 12.05 17.93 -0.10
C ASP A 224 12.11 16.77 0.91
N ILE A 225 10.95 16.37 1.41
CA ILE A 225 10.76 15.20 2.30
C ILE A 225 9.69 14.28 1.70
N PHE A 226 9.94 12.98 1.71
CA PHE A 226 8.97 11.95 1.35
C PHE A 226 8.78 10.96 2.49
N LEU A 227 7.54 10.81 2.95
CA LEU A 227 7.14 9.84 3.95
C LEU A 227 6.23 8.80 3.30
N ALA A 228 6.74 7.62 3.03
CA ALA A 228 5.91 6.50 2.64
C ALA A 228 5.08 6.02 3.84
N LEU A 229 3.82 5.70 3.61
CA LEU A 229 2.97 5.00 4.56
C LEU A 229 2.83 3.58 4.05
N ASP A 230 3.31 2.58 4.81
CA ASP A 230 3.34 1.22 4.28
C ASP A 230 3.23 0.13 5.35
N ALA A 231 2.59 -1.00 5.01
CA ALA A 231 2.57 -2.15 5.88
C ALA A 231 3.87 -2.98 5.70
N SER A 232 4.29 -3.63 6.77
CA SER A 232 5.51 -4.44 6.73
C SER A 232 5.25 -5.82 7.32
N PRO A 233 5.92 -6.88 6.78
CA PRO A 233 5.70 -8.24 7.25
C PRO A 233 6.05 -8.40 8.73
N CYS A 234 5.19 -9.09 9.46
CA CYS A 234 5.35 -9.40 10.87
C CYS A 234 5.30 -10.91 11.10
N THR A 235 6.32 -11.44 11.77
CA THR A 235 6.48 -12.88 12.06
C THR A 235 6.55 -13.15 13.57
N ASP A 236 5.99 -12.28 14.38
CA ASP A 236 6.07 -12.27 15.84
C ASP A 236 5.50 -13.52 16.54
N ILE A 237 4.68 -14.30 15.84
CA ILE A 237 4.19 -15.60 16.33
C ILE A 237 5.15 -16.76 16.02
N ASN A 238 6.05 -16.58 15.06
CA ASN A 238 6.95 -17.64 14.60
C ASN A 238 8.35 -17.51 15.23
N SER A 239 8.70 -16.33 15.76
CA SER A 239 10.00 -16.06 16.35
C SER A 239 9.91 -14.99 17.43
N SER A 240 10.56 -15.25 18.59
CA SER A 240 10.74 -14.22 19.63
C SER A 240 11.68 -13.09 19.19
N GLU A 241 12.50 -13.34 18.16
CA GLU A 241 13.46 -12.39 17.57
C GLU A 241 12.88 -11.68 16.33
N ALA A 242 11.57 -11.76 16.12
CA ALA A 242 10.92 -11.06 15.02
C ALA A 242 11.24 -9.56 15.06
N PRO A 243 11.52 -8.93 13.89
CA PRO A 243 11.91 -7.53 13.83
C PRO A 243 10.80 -6.56 14.25
N SER A 244 9.57 -7.06 14.35
CA SER A 244 8.42 -6.27 14.82
C SER A 244 7.35 -7.15 15.46
N LYS A 245 6.45 -6.52 16.25
CA LYS A 245 5.31 -7.17 16.92
C LYS A 245 4.05 -6.37 16.70
N LEU A 246 2.91 -7.05 16.55
CA LEU A 246 1.60 -6.40 16.50
C LEU A 246 1.27 -5.73 17.85
N GLY A 247 0.78 -4.49 17.80
CA GLY A 247 0.37 -3.74 18.98
C GLY A 247 1.52 -3.09 19.75
N ALA A 248 2.73 -3.07 19.20
CA ALA A 248 3.90 -2.45 19.85
C ALA A 248 4.25 -1.04 19.33
N GLY A 249 3.38 -0.46 18.53
CA GLY A 249 3.53 0.89 17.99
C GLY A 249 3.88 0.91 16.51
N PHE A 250 4.01 2.12 15.96
CA PHE A 250 4.33 2.28 14.55
C PHE A 250 5.75 1.77 14.22
N LEU A 251 5.99 1.42 12.98
CA LEU A 251 7.31 1.05 12.48
C LEU A 251 8.05 2.28 11.97
N LEU A 252 9.21 2.57 12.54
CA LEU A 252 10.19 3.49 12.00
C LEU A 252 11.21 2.67 11.20
N ARG A 253 11.06 2.66 9.88
CA ARG A 253 11.97 1.92 9.00
C ARG A 253 13.33 2.61 8.95
N ILE A 254 14.38 1.90 9.41
CA ILE A 254 15.74 2.41 9.42
C ILE A 254 16.58 1.93 8.26
N PHE A 255 16.19 0.79 7.68
CA PHE A 255 16.94 0.15 6.60
C PHE A 255 16.02 -0.72 5.72
N ASP A 256 16.23 -0.64 4.44
CA ASP A 256 15.94 -1.67 3.45
C ASP A 256 17.06 -1.68 2.38
N PRO A 257 17.12 -2.66 1.45
CA PRO A 257 18.22 -2.79 0.49
C PRO A 257 18.46 -1.58 -0.42
N ARG A 258 17.50 -0.65 -0.50
CA ARG A 258 17.57 0.54 -1.36
C ARG A 258 17.41 1.85 -0.59
N ASN A 259 17.11 1.78 0.72
CA ASN A 259 16.92 2.97 1.55
C ASN A 259 17.58 2.80 2.92
N ILE A 260 18.57 3.64 3.19
CA ILE A 260 19.09 3.84 4.55
C ILE A 260 18.60 5.23 4.99
N ILE A 261 17.81 5.26 6.05
CA ILE A 261 17.24 6.52 6.53
C ILE A 261 18.34 7.55 6.85
N HIS A 262 18.12 8.78 6.44
CA HIS A 262 18.98 9.90 6.79
C HIS A 262 19.02 10.10 8.31
N GLN A 263 20.23 10.21 8.90
CA GLN A 263 20.42 10.22 10.36
C GLN A 263 19.71 11.40 11.04
N GLY A 264 19.73 12.58 10.44
CA GLY A 264 18.97 13.73 10.95
C GLY A 264 17.48 13.48 11.01
N LEU A 265 16.91 12.86 9.96
CA LEU A 265 15.48 12.48 9.93
C LEU A 265 15.16 11.40 10.95
N LEU A 266 16.03 10.39 11.11
CA LEU A 266 15.88 9.35 12.13
C LEU A 266 15.81 9.92 13.54
N HIS A 267 16.79 10.76 13.89
CA HIS A 267 16.86 11.38 15.20
C HIS A 267 15.65 12.28 15.45
N TYR A 268 15.28 13.10 14.47
CA TYR A 268 14.10 13.95 14.55
C TYR A 268 12.82 13.17 14.86
N ILE A 269 12.51 12.13 14.08
CA ILE A 269 11.28 11.32 14.28
C ILE A 269 11.32 10.61 15.63
N LYS A 270 12.47 10.01 15.98
CA LYS A 270 12.67 9.31 17.26
C LYS A 270 12.46 10.23 18.46
N ASP A 271 13.06 11.42 18.44
CA ASP A 271 12.99 12.36 19.56
C ASP A 271 11.58 12.95 19.69
N LEU A 272 10.90 13.18 18.57
CA LEU A 272 9.51 13.59 18.55
C LEU A 272 8.59 12.50 19.11
N ALA A 273 8.79 11.25 18.73
CA ALA A 273 8.05 10.10 19.26
C ALA A 273 8.22 9.98 20.79
N LYS A 274 9.47 10.09 21.29
CA LYS A 274 9.76 10.08 22.72
C LYS A 274 9.09 11.25 23.45
N LYS A 275 9.22 12.48 22.93
CA LYS A 275 8.61 13.69 23.49
C LYS A 275 7.07 13.57 23.59
N LYS A 276 6.45 12.95 22.60
CA LYS A 276 4.99 12.75 22.52
C LYS A 276 4.53 11.44 23.16
N LYS A 277 5.44 10.62 23.69
CA LYS A 277 5.17 9.30 24.27
C LYS A 277 4.43 8.37 23.29
N ILE A 278 4.81 8.42 22.03
CA ILE A 278 4.25 7.57 20.97
C ILE A 278 5.12 6.32 20.85
N PRO A 279 4.59 5.12 21.10
CA PRO A 279 5.35 3.87 20.99
C PRO A 279 5.72 3.60 19.53
N TYR A 280 6.96 3.11 19.33
CA TYR A 280 7.50 2.78 18.01
C TYR A 280 8.48 1.62 18.08
N GLN A 281 8.70 0.98 16.95
CA GLN A 281 9.66 -0.09 16.78
C GLN A 281 10.63 0.30 15.65
N TYR A 282 11.93 0.06 15.83
CA TYR A 282 12.85 0.10 14.70
C TYR A 282 12.56 -1.07 13.77
N PHE A 283 12.59 -0.82 12.48
CA PHE A 283 12.32 -1.86 11.49
C PHE A 283 13.38 -1.89 10.40
N THR A 284 13.86 -3.10 10.13
CA THR A 284 14.71 -3.41 8.98
C THR A 284 13.95 -4.37 8.06
N SER A 285 14.03 -4.16 6.76
CA SER A 285 13.30 -4.93 5.76
C SER A 285 14.25 -5.49 4.70
N LEU A 286 13.85 -6.60 4.10
CA LEU A 286 14.47 -7.14 2.89
C LEU A 286 13.76 -6.67 1.61
N GLY A 287 12.55 -6.09 1.73
CA GLY A 287 11.78 -5.48 0.65
C GLY A 287 11.81 -3.94 0.73
N GLY A 288 11.72 -3.28 -0.40
CA GLY A 288 11.63 -1.82 -0.50
C GLY A 288 10.20 -1.31 -0.30
N THR A 289 10.04 0.00 -0.27
CA THR A 289 8.78 0.74 -0.36
C THR A 289 8.97 1.90 -1.31
N ASP A 290 7.95 2.68 -1.56
CA ASP A 290 8.06 3.92 -2.36
C ASP A 290 9.19 4.86 -1.87
N ALA A 291 9.49 4.87 -0.56
CA ALA A 291 10.61 5.64 -0.03
C ALA A 291 11.97 5.20 -0.59
N ALA A 292 12.13 3.93 -0.93
CA ALA A 292 13.35 3.39 -1.54
C ALA A 292 13.60 3.92 -2.96
N LYS A 293 12.52 4.24 -3.68
CA LYS A 293 12.62 4.82 -5.03
C LYS A 293 12.86 6.33 -4.99
N THR A 294 12.33 7.01 -3.98
CA THR A 294 12.36 8.47 -3.93
C THR A 294 13.66 9.03 -3.38
N LEU A 295 14.39 8.26 -2.57
CA LEU A 295 15.61 8.69 -1.88
C LEU A 295 16.68 9.25 -2.80
N ASP A 296 16.95 8.61 -3.93
CA ASP A 296 18.01 8.93 -4.87
C ASP A 296 17.54 9.77 -6.08
N MET A 297 16.30 10.26 -6.03
CA MET A 297 15.77 11.10 -7.10
C MET A 297 16.23 12.55 -6.99
N HIS A 298 16.36 13.23 -8.14
CA HIS A 298 16.84 14.60 -8.26
C HIS A 298 18.23 14.77 -7.60
N ALA A 299 18.31 15.63 -6.58
CA ALA A 299 19.53 15.86 -5.80
C ALA A 299 19.52 15.12 -4.45
N GLY A 300 18.64 14.14 -4.30
CA GLY A 300 18.37 13.41 -3.07
C GLY A 300 17.18 13.99 -2.30
N ILE A 301 16.31 13.11 -1.82
CA ILE A 301 15.12 13.46 -1.05
C ILE A 301 15.20 12.78 0.32
N LEU A 302 14.92 13.50 1.40
CA LEU A 302 14.83 12.91 2.73
C LEU A 302 13.66 11.94 2.79
N SER A 303 13.92 10.64 2.64
CA SER A 303 12.89 9.61 2.49
C SER A 303 12.94 8.57 3.59
N THR A 304 11.79 8.21 4.12
CA THR A 304 11.62 7.05 5.02
C THR A 304 10.17 6.54 5.00
N THR A 305 9.94 5.42 5.67
CA THR A 305 8.62 4.82 5.82
C THR A 305 8.14 4.91 7.26
N ILE A 306 6.93 5.43 7.46
CA ILE A 306 6.15 5.33 8.68
C ILE A 306 5.18 4.17 8.48
N GLY A 307 5.48 3.04 9.11
CA GLY A 307 4.78 1.79 8.82
C GLY A 307 3.96 1.23 9.97
N ILE A 308 3.27 0.14 9.66
CA ILE A 308 2.64 -0.74 10.65
C ILE A 308 3.08 -2.18 10.43
N SER A 309 3.05 -2.96 11.50
CA SER A 309 3.21 -4.42 11.42
C SER A 309 1.94 -5.06 10.87
N ALA A 310 2.09 -6.00 9.93
CA ALA A 310 0.98 -6.84 9.48
C ALA A 310 1.46 -8.28 9.23
N ARG A 311 0.76 -9.25 9.83
CA ARG A 311 1.01 -10.67 9.58
C ARG A 311 0.41 -11.07 8.24
N TYR A 312 1.09 -11.96 7.53
CA TYR A 312 0.57 -12.62 6.32
C TYR A 312 0.27 -11.66 5.16
N ILE A 313 0.96 -10.52 5.06
CA ILE A 313 0.88 -9.70 3.84
C ILE A 313 1.30 -10.53 2.62
N HIS A 314 0.93 -10.08 1.42
CA HIS A 314 1.14 -10.81 0.17
C HIS A 314 0.42 -12.18 0.12
N SER A 315 -0.73 -12.26 0.82
CA SER A 315 -1.64 -13.40 0.80
C SER A 315 -3.10 -12.95 0.68
N THR A 316 -4.04 -13.88 0.73
CA THR A 316 -5.48 -13.58 0.59
C THR A 316 -6.06 -12.81 1.77
N ALA A 317 -5.37 -12.80 2.93
CA ALA A 317 -5.78 -12.09 4.12
C ALA A 317 -4.58 -11.80 5.02
N ALA A 318 -4.54 -10.62 5.60
CA ALA A 318 -3.53 -10.19 6.57
C ALA A 318 -4.19 -9.82 7.90
N ILE A 319 -3.39 -9.71 8.97
CA ILE A 319 -3.84 -9.29 10.29
C ILE A 319 -3.01 -8.08 10.74
N ALA A 320 -3.67 -6.99 11.12
CA ALA A 320 -3.02 -5.81 11.71
C ALA A 320 -3.67 -5.39 13.01
N ASP A 321 -2.95 -4.62 13.82
CA ASP A 321 -3.41 -4.08 15.08
C ASP A 321 -3.91 -2.63 14.89
N ILE A 322 -5.08 -2.32 15.46
CA ILE A 322 -5.69 -0.99 15.33
C ILE A 322 -4.88 0.08 16.04
N ASP A 323 -4.22 -0.28 17.15
CA ASP A 323 -3.41 0.68 17.90
C ASP A 323 -2.14 1.07 17.14
N ASP A 324 -1.53 0.14 16.39
CA ASP A 324 -0.39 0.46 15.52
C ASP A 324 -0.76 1.51 14.44
N ILE A 325 -1.94 1.39 13.83
CA ILE A 325 -2.47 2.42 12.89
C ILE A 325 -2.65 3.77 13.61
N LYS A 326 -3.18 3.74 14.82
CA LYS A 326 -3.35 4.95 15.63
C LYS A 326 -1.99 5.59 15.98
N GLN A 327 -0.97 4.80 16.29
CA GLN A 327 0.36 5.34 16.60
C GLN A 327 1.05 5.87 15.34
N ALA A 328 0.90 5.22 14.18
CA ALA A 328 1.35 5.75 12.90
C ALA A 328 0.68 7.10 12.57
N LYS A 329 -0.63 7.22 12.80
CA LYS A 329 -1.35 8.49 12.69
C LYS A 329 -0.80 9.55 13.65
N ASN A 330 -0.60 9.20 14.93
CA ASN A 330 -0.14 10.12 15.96
C ASN A 330 1.23 10.71 15.64
N ILE A 331 2.18 9.89 15.21
CA ILE A 331 3.51 10.38 14.83
C ILE A 331 3.45 11.24 13.56
N LEU A 332 2.69 10.83 12.55
CA LEU A 332 2.54 11.58 11.32
C LEU A 332 1.96 12.97 11.57
N PHE A 333 0.88 13.06 12.36
CA PHE A 333 0.27 14.34 12.75
C PHE A 333 1.21 15.19 13.62
N SER A 334 2.04 14.54 14.44
CA SER A 334 3.04 15.25 15.26
C SER A 334 4.15 15.84 14.38
N ILE A 335 4.63 15.10 13.40
CA ILE A 335 5.61 15.56 12.41
C ILE A 335 5.06 16.79 11.68
N LEU A 336 3.86 16.70 11.11
CA LEU A 336 3.26 17.78 10.34
C LEU A 336 2.96 19.05 11.13
N LYS A 337 2.72 18.92 12.45
CA LYS A 337 2.53 20.07 13.34
C LYS A 337 3.83 20.68 13.86
N ASP A 338 4.92 19.91 13.87
CA ASP A 338 6.21 20.35 14.40
C ASP A 338 7.15 20.88 13.31
N LEU A 339 7.00 20.39 12.04
CA LEU A 339 7.82 20.83 10.92
C LEU A 339 7.51 22.28 10.51
N ASP A 340 8.56 22.97 10.09
CA ASP A 340 8.55 24.23 9.36
C ASP A 340 9.65 24.21 8.29
N THR A 341 9.65 25.17 7.40
CA THR A 341 10.65 25.30 6.32
C THR A 341 12.08 25.35 6.86
N THR A 342 12.32 26.05 7.98
CA THR A 342 13.64 26.16 8.61
C THR A 342 14.12 24.80 9.15
N LYS A 343 13.26 24.04 9.78
CA LYS A 343 13.59 22.68 10.25
C LYS A 343 13.89 21.74 9.09
N ILE A 344 13.13 21.82 8.01
CA ILE A 344 13.37 21.00 6.81
C ILE A 344 14.77 21.28 6.25
N ILE A 345 15.16 22.54 6.14
CA ILE A 345 16.50 22.94 5.69
C ILE A 345 17.58 22.37 6.61
N LYS A 346 17.43 22.52 7.94
CA LYS A 346 18.35 21.94 8.91
C LYS A 346 18.48 20.43 8.81
N LEU A 347 17.37 19.73 8.56
CA LEU A 347 17.40 18.29 8.35
C LEU A 347 18.16 17.91 7.07
N GLN A 348 18.00 18.68 5.99
CA GLN A 348 18.75 18.47 4.74
C GLN A 348 20.27 18.70 4.93
N GLU A 349 20.66 19.60 5.80
CA GLU A 349 22.06 19.94 6.10
C GLU A 349 22.74 19.00 7.09
N ALA A 350 21.96 18.29 7.91
CA ALA A 350 22.49 17.47 9.01
C ALA A 350 23.40 16.29 8.58
N ASN A 351 23.48 15.97 7.30
CA ASN A 351 24.36 14.91 6.73
C ASN A 351 25.47 15.47 5.81
N ARG A 352 25.66 16.76 5.76
CA ARG A 352 26.69 17.40 4.91
C ARG A 352 27.98 17.65 5.66
#